data_1de11cf0c50249f4694fbcf39d994328
#
_entry.id   1de11cf0c50249f4694fbcf39d994328
#
_cell.length_a   1.000
_cell.length_b   1.000
_cell.length_c   1.000
_cell.angle_alpha   90.00
_cell.angle_beta   90.00
_cell.angle_gamma   90.00
#
_symmetry.space_group_name_H-M   'P 1'
#
loop_
_entity.id
_entity.type
_entity.pdbx_description
1 polymer ?
#
loop_
_entity_poly.entity_id
_entity_poly.type
_entity_poly.pdbx_seq_one_letter_code
_entity_poly.pdbx_strand_id
1 'polypeptide(L)'
;MYKRQVLKIGREVEKSELEENMAKLTGKVYNVPPEISAVRVQVRTRKISRFEILDFDGTTVLTHIECEAGTYVRTMARDLGLLLDSPVELKELRRPSSGEFSLKQAVTMQQLADAYWLWKEKDDSSAIQRILHPVEDMLGGVPRIVIKDGAAAALSHGAPLLRPGVVSIPEDLGVGSEVLLVTIKGEAVALATLVQPSKVIPDMTQGEVAKPNCVLMKEDTYPRSWKKA
;
A
#
# COMPACT_ATOMS: atom_id res chain seq x y z
N MET A 1 -3.85 7.39 0.78
CA MET A 1 -2.57 7.94 1.31
C MET A 1 -2.85 9.30 1.94
N TYR A 2 -2.39 9.51 3.18
CA TYR A 2 -2.62 10.72 3.97
C TYR A 2 -1.34 11.55 4.05
N LYS A 3 -1.45 12.86 3.83
CA LYS A 3 -0.32 13.80 3.92
C LYS A 3 -0.76 15.06 4.65
N ARG A 4 0.11 15.62 5.50
CA ARG A 4 -0.01 16.95 6.08
C ARG A 4 1.10 17.82 5.53
N GLN A 5 0.79 19.04 5.18
CA GLN A 5 1.76 19.97 4.62
C GLN A 5 1.54 21.39 5.14
N VAL A 6 2.65 22.12 5.25
CA VAL A 6 2.67 23.55 5.49
C VAL A 6 2.92 24.24 4.15
N LEU A 7 2.00 25.09 3.75
CA LEU A 7 2.10 25.92 2.56
C LEU A 7 2.24 27.38 2.97
N LYS A 8 3.18 28.10 2.33
CA LYS A 8 3.35 29.54 2.50
C LYS A 8 2.83 30.25 1.26
N ILE A 9 1.89 31.16 1.43
CA ILE A 9 1.26 31.96 0.39
C ILE A 9 1.98 33.30 0.31
N GLY A 10 2.24 33.79 -0.89
CA GLY A 10 3.02 35.02 -1.13
C GLY A 10 2.30 36.33 -0.80
N ARG A 11 1.01 36.26 -0.50
CA ARG A 11 0.19 37.38 -0.01
C ARG A 11 -0.74 36.94 1.09
N GLU A 12 -1.32 37.88 1.79
CA GLU A 12 -2.44 37.61 2.69
C GLU A 12 -3.71 37.26 1.88
N VAL A 13 -4.43 36.25 2.31
CA VAL A 13 -5.67 35.80 1.69
C VAL A 13 -6.75 35.57 2.74
N GLU A 14 -8.01 35.74 2.34
CA GLU A 14 -9.13 35.37 3.18
C GLU A 14 -9.32 33.85 3.21
N LYS A 15 -9.76 33.31 4.36
CA LYS A 15 -9.98 31.87 4.52
C LYS A 15 -10.99 31.32 3.52
N SER A 16 -12.05 32.07 3.21
CA SER A 16 -13.08 31.71 2.23
C SER A 16 -12.51 31.61 0.82
N GLU A 17 -11.63 32.54 0.42
CA GLU A 17 -10.94 32.53 -0.87
C GLU A 17 -10.05 31.27 -0.99
N LEU A 18 -9.33 30.95 0.09
CA LEU A 18 -8.47 29.77 0.13
C LEU A 18 -9.29 28.47 0.03
N GLU A 19 -10.37 28.34 0.80
CA GLU A 19 -11.26 27.16 0.78
C GLU A 19 -11.90 26.94 -0.60
N GLU A 20 -12.38 28.00 -1.26
CA GLU A 20 -12.95 27.93 -2.60
C GLU A 20 -11.91 27.41 -3.62
N ASN A 21 -10.69 27.91 -3.59
CA ASN A 21 -9.64 27.49 -4.52
C ASN A 21 -9.12 26.07 -4.21
N MET A 22 -9.04 25.67 -2.96
CA MET A 22 -8.73 24.30 -2.57
C MET A 22 -9.80 23.31 -3.02
N ALA A 23 -11.08 23.69 -3.00
CA ALA A 23 -12.18 22.87 -3.49
C ALA A 23 -12.02 22.53 -5.00
N LYS A 24 -11.52 23.48 -5.81
CA LYS A 24 -11.24 23.27 -7.25
C LYS A 24 -10.13 22.23 -7.49
N LEU A 25 -9.27 21.99 -6.51
CA LEU A 25 -8.19 21.00 -6.53
C LEU A 25 -8.58 19.66 -5.88
N THR A 26 -9.88 19.47 -5.59
CA THR A 26 -10.43 18.22 -5.04
C THR A 26 -11.15 17.43 -6.16
N GLY A 27 -11.19 16.10 -6.05
CA GLY A 27 -11.75 15.24 -7.09
C GLY A 27 -10.67 14.71 -8.05
N LYS A 28 -10.99 14.57 -9.33
CA LYS A 28 -10.03 14.17 -10.38
C LYS A 28 -9.30 15.40 -10.89
N VAL A 29 -8.01 15.48 -10.64
CA VAL A 29 -7.15 16.59 -11.06
C VAL A 29 -5.99 16.11 -11.92
N TYR A 30 -5.51 16.96 -12.81
CA TYR A 30 -4.24 16.72 -13.50
C TYR A 30 -3.09 17.02 -12.53
N ASN A 31 -2.14 16.10 -12.45
CA ASN A 31 -0.97 16.25 -11.58
C ASN A 31 0.28 15.87 -12.38
N VAL A 32 1.13 16.85 -12.62
CA VAL A 32 2.36 16.69 -13.39
C VAL A 32 3.52 16.56 -12.41
N PRO A 33 4.38 15.53 -12.51
CA PRO A 33 5.61 15.47 -11.72
C PRO A 33 6.43 16.77 -11.88
N PRO A 34 7.06 17.28 -10.81
CA PRO A 34 7.96 18.42 -10.94
C PRO A 34 9.18 18.01 -11.80
N GLU A 35 9.81 18.98 -12.47
CA GLU A 35 10.99 18.74 -13.35
C GLU A 35 12.11 18.00 -12.61
N ILE A 36 12.36 18.36 -11.34
CA ILE A 36 13.29 17.65 -10.47
C ILE A 36 12.56 16.48 -9.80
N SER A 37 12.40 15.39 -10.53
CA SER A 37 11.84 14.13 -10.03
C SER A 37 12.51 12.94 -10.70
N ALA A 38 12.55 11.79 -10.00
CA ALA A 38 13.09 10.53 -10.54
C ALA A 38 12.21 9.87 -11.61
N VAL A 39 11.08 10.48 -11.98
CA VAL A 39 10.10 9.93 -12.92
C VAL A 39 9.96 10.82 -14.14
N ARG A 40 9.70 10.20 -15.31
CA ARG A 40 9.42 10.93 -16.55
C ARG A 40 8.27 11.92 -16.33
N VAL A 41 8.50 13.18 -16.73
CA VAL A 41 7.50 14.23 -16.70
C VAL A 41 6.38 13.88 -17.69
N GLN A 42 5.22 13.55 -17.15
CA GLN A 42 4.03 13.19 -17.93
C GLN A 42 2.79 13.62 -17.15
N VAL A 43 1.81 14.20 -17.84
CA VAL A 43 0.51 14.53 -17.26
C VAL A 43 -0.18 13.25 -16.80
N ARG A 44 -0.60 13.20 -15.55
CA ARG A 44 -1.34 12.08 -14.98
C ARG A 44 -2.57 12.60 -14.26
N THR A 45 -3.68 11.88 -14.39
CA THR A 45 -4.86 12.14 -13.57
C THR A 45 -4.66 11.51 -12.19
N ARG A 46 -5.00 12.26 -11.13
CA ARG A 46 -4.97 11.79 -9.74
C ARG A 46 -6.27 12.16 -9.03
N LYS A 47 -6.73 11.26 -8.18
CA LYS A 47 -7.89 11.52 -7.33
C LYS A 47 -7.41 12.10 -6.00
N ILE A 48 -7.94 13.28 -5.67
CA ILE A 48 -7.82 13.91 -4.38
C ILE A 48 -9.16 13.74 -3.68
N SER A 49 -9.21 12.88 -2.66
CA SER A 49 -10.46 12.59 -1.95
C SER A 49 -10.81 13.68 -0.95
N ARG A 50 -9.78 14.36 -0.43
CA ARG A 50 -9.93 15.37 0.62
C ARG A 50 -8.77 16.37 0.57
N PHE A 51 -9.06 17.66 0.70
CA PHE A 51 -8.07 18.72 0.83
C PHE A 51 -8.63 19.77 1.78
N GLU A 52 -8.12 19.82 3.02
CA GLU A 52 -8.69 20.58 4.12
C GLU A 52 -7.66 21.45 4.80
N ILE A 53 -8.13 22.58 5.32
CA ILE A 53 -7.39 23.46 6.21
C ILE A 53 -7.47 22.91 7.63
N LEU A 54 -6.31 22.69 8.27
CA LEU A 54 -6.21 22.35 9.68
C LEU A 54 -5.92 23.57 10.55
N ASP A 55 -5.10 24.50 10.03
CA ASP A 55 -4.74 25.74 10.69
C ASP A 55 -4.35 26.79 9.64
N PHE A 56 -4.57 28.09 9.94
CA PHE A 56 -4.36 29.17 8.98
C PHE A 56 -4.15 30.51 9.66
N ASP A 57 -3.11 31.26 9.26
CA ASP A 57 -2.73 32.56 9.81
C ASP A 57 -2.85 33.77 8.82
N GLY A 58 -3.51 33.56 7.67
CA GLY A 58 -3.61 34.54 6.58
C GLY A 58 -2.57 34.36 5.48
N THR A 59 -1.40 33.85 5.78
CA THR A 59 -0.31 33.64 4.82
C THR A 59 0.31 32.25 4.88
N THR A 60 0.14 31.54 5.99
CA THR A 60 0.63 30.17 6.17
C THR A 60 -0.56 29.27 6.44
N VAL A 61 -0.65 28.16 5.74
CA VAL A 61 -1.71 27.21 5.94
C VAL A 61 -1.15 25.81 6.22
N LEU A 62 -1.62 25.19 7.30
CA LEU A 62 -1.45 23.78 7.56
C LEU A 62 -2.64 23.04 6.93
N THR A 63 -2.38 22.15 6.01
CA THR A 63 -3.43 21.42 5.31
C THR A 63 -3.28 19.91 5.44
N HIS A 64 -4.41 19.21 5.29
CA HIS A 64 -4.50 17.76 5.19
C HIS A 64 -4.97 17.35 3.80
N ILE A 65 -4.26 16.40 3.17
CA ILE A 65 -4.64 15.84 1.87
C ILE A 65 -4.79 14.32 1.96
N GLU A 66 -5.92 13.83 1.48
CA GLU A 66 -6.11 12.42 1.12
C GLU A 66 -6.08 12.27 -0.40
N CYS A 67 -5.15 11.47 -0.90
CA CYS A 67 -4.94 11.35 -2.33
C CYS A 67 -4.42 9.97 -2.75
N GLU A 68 -4.55 9.68 -4.03
CA GLU A 68 -3.96 8.50 -4.64
C GLU A 68 -2.42 8.49 -4.51
N ALA A 69 -1.84 7.30 -4.60
CA ALA A 69 -0.39 7.12 -4.68
C ALA A 69 0.18 7.83 -5.93
N GLY A 70 1.38 8.38 -5.81
CA GLY A 70 2.03 9.12 -6.90
C GLY A 70 1.51 10.55 -7.11
N THR A 71 0.68 11.10 -6.20
CA THR A 71 0.30 12.51 -6.21
C THR A 71 1.44 13.38 -5.69
N TYR A 72 1.83 14.38 -6.48
CA TYR A 72 2.88 15.34 -6.13
C TYR A 72 2.28 16.58 -5.47
N VAL A 73 2.53 16.76 -4.17
CA VAL A 73 2.01 17.89 -3.39
C VAL A 73 2.65 19.22 -3.82
N ARG A 74 3.92 19.19 -4.27
CA ARG A 74 4.58 20.39 -4.84
C ARG A 74 3.82 20.94 -6.04
N THR A 75 3.32 20.07 -6.89
CA THR A 75 2.47 20.47 -8.02
C THR A 75 1.16 21.07 -7.56
N MET A 76 0.53 20.47 -6.55
CA MET A 76 -0.72 21.03 -5.99
C MET A 76 -0.50 22.42 -5.35
N ALA A 77 0.65 22.63 -4.68
CA ALA A 77 1.01 23.95 -4.16
C ALA A 77 1.16 24.99 -5.29
N ARG A 78 1.84 24.62 -6.39
CA ARG A 78 1.95 25.46 -7.58
C ARG A 78 0.58 25.79 -8.18
N ASP A 79 -0.27 24.76 -8.35
CA ASP A 79 -1.58 24.92 -8.96
C ASP A 79 -2.53 25.77 -8.09
N LEU A 80 -2.43 25.62 -6.75
CA LEU A 80 -3.10 26.52 -5.80
C LEU A 80 -2.60 27.97 -5.95
N GLY A 81 -1.30 28.15 -6.14
CA GLY A 81 -0.71 29.46 -6.39
C GLY A 81 -1.25 30.12 -7.65
N LEU A 82 -1.43 29.35 -8.73
CA LEU A 82 -2.06 29.85 -9.97
C LEU A 82 -3.51 30.27 -9.75
N LEU A 83 -4.27 29.55 -8.93
CA LEU A 83 -5.67 29.87 -8.62
C LEU A 83 -5.79 31.09 -7.70
N LEU A 84 -4.81 31.32 -6.84
CA LEU A 84 -4.77 32.48 -5.91
C LEU A 84 -4.08 33.72 -6.50
N ASP A 85 -3.59 33.63 -7.75
CA ASP A 85 -2.73 34.66 -8.37
C ASP A 85 -1.58 35.11 -7.42
N SER A 86 -0.97 34.15 -6.74
CA SER A 86 0.09 34.37 -5.78
C SER A 86 0.97 33.13 -5.66
N PRO A 87 2.29 33.26 -5.53
CA PRO A 87 3.15 32.10 -5.33
C PRO A 87 2.78 31.35 -4.05
N VAL A 88 2.68 30.01 -4.15
CA VAL A 88 2.48 29.13 -2.99
C VAL A 88 3.65 28.14 -2.93
N GLU A 89 4.34 28.16 -1.80
CA GLU A 89 5.51 27.34 -1.55
C GLU A 89 5.20 26.24 -0.53
N LEU A 90 5.59 25.00 -0.86
CA LEU A 90 5.56 23.88 0.07
C LEU A 90 6.76 23.99 1.04
N LYS A 91 6.53 24.34 2.29
CA LYS A 91 7.57 24.44 3.33
C LYS A 91 7.86 23.12 3.99
N GLU A 92 6.82 22.37 4.36
CA GLU A 92 6.94 21.08 5.03
C GLU A 92 5.95 20.07 4.47
N LEU A 93 6.36 18.80 4.46
CA LEU A 93 5.50 17.68 4.09
C LEU A 93 5.74 16.52 5.06
N ARG A 94 4.68 16.07 5.72
CA ARG A 94 4.68 14.87 6.54
C ARG A 94 3.65 13.87 6.02
N ARG A 95 4.02 12.60 5.96
CA ARG A 95 3.12 11.51 5.57
C ARG A 95 2.71 10.72 6.83
N PRO A 96 1.55 11.00 7.45
CA PRO A 96 1.09 10.30 8.65
C PRO A 96 0.76 8.83 8.44
N SER A 97 0.35 8.45 7.21
CA SER A 97 0.10 7.05 6.87
C SER A 97 0.29 6.76 5.39
N SER A 98 0.56 5.50 5.06
CA SER A 98 0.70 4.99 3.70
C SER A 98 0.18 3.55 3.65
N GLY A 99 -0.95 3.31 2.97
CA GLY A 99 -1.68 2.05 3.07
C GLY A 99 -2.11 1.79 4.51
N GLU A 100 -1.89 0.60 4.98
CA GLU A 100 -2.20 0.14 6.33
C GLU A 100 -1.21 0.66 7.40
N PHE A 101 -0.08 1.24 6.98
CA PHE A 101 0.95 1.70 7.90
C PHE A 101 0.76 3.15 8.33
N SER A 102 0.95 3.42 9.61
CA SER A 102 0.90 4.74 10.22
C SER A 102 2.24 5.12 10.87
N LEU A 103 2.45 6.42 11.12
CA LEU A 103 3.62 6.89 11.85
C LEU A 103 3.72 6.33 13.29
N LYS A 104 2.62 5.83 13.86
CA LYS A 104 2.64 5.20 15.19
C LYS A 104 3.41 3.88 15.21
N GLN A 105 3.49 3.20 14.06
CA GLN A 105 4.20 1.95 13.86
C GLN A 105 5.63 2.16 13.36
N ALA A 106 5.96 3.38 12.95
CA ALA A 106 7.28 3.69 12.41
C ALA A 106 8.34 3.71 13.50
N VAL A 107 9.52 3.21 13.15
CA VAL A 107 10.72 3.26 13.98
C VAL A 107 11.78 4.13 13.32
N THR A 108 12.69 4.67 14.11
CA THR A 108 13.82 5.43 13.58
C THR A 108 14.91 4.49 13.04
N MET A 109 15.76 5.01 12.16
CA MET A 109 16.93 4.27 11.67
C MET A 109 17.86 3.87 12.82
N GLN A 110 17.97 4.71 13.87
CA GLN A 110 18.77 4.39 15.05
C GLN A 110 18.19 3.18 15.78
N GLN A 111 16.89 3.16 16.06
CA GLN A 111 16.23 2.02 16.70
C GLN A 111 16.42 0.72 15.90
N LEU A 112 16.37 0.79 14.57
CA LEU A 112 16.63 -0.37 13.72
C LEU A 112 18.09 -0.83 13.82
N ALA A 113 19.04 0.11 13.79
CA ALA A 113 20.47 -0.19 13.91
C ALA A 113 20.81 -0.84 15.26
N ASP A 114 20.28 -0.30 16.36
CA ASP A 114 20.48 -0.83 17.71
C ASP A 114 19.88 -2.24 17.85
N ALA A 115 18.67 -2.45 17.33
CA ALA A 115 18.01 -3.76 17.34
C ALA A 115 18.76 -4.80 16.49
N TYR A 116 19.29 -4.39 15.34
CA TYR A 116 20.10 -5.23 14.47
C TYR A 116 21.43 -5.61 15.16
N TRP A 117 22.10 -4.65 15.83
CA TRP A 117 23.34 -4.90 16.57
C TRP A 117 23.11 -5.89 17.73
N LEU A 118 22.05 -5.72 18.53
CA LEU A 118 21.68 -6.68 19.59
C LEU A 118 21.48 -8.09 19.03
N TRP A 119 20.79 -8.22 17.92
CA TRP A 119 20.58 -9.52 17.28
C TRP A 119 21.88 -10.15 16.80
N LYS A 120 22.77 -9.37 16.17
CA LYS A 120 24.02 -9.92 15.58
C LYS A 120 25.14 -10.18 16.60
N GLU A 121 25.33 -9.26 17.54
CA GLU A 121 26.47 -9.29 18.46
C GLU A 121 26.14 -9.93 19.83
N LYS A 122 24.87 -9.96 20.20
CA LYS A 122 24.39 -10.49 21.49
C LYS A 122 23.45 -11.69 21.36
N ASP A 123 23.14 -12.14 20.12
CA ASP A 123 22.16 -13.19 19.83
C ASP A 123 20.77 -12.92 20.43
N ASP A 124 20.46 -11.65 20.71
CA ASP A 124 19.17 -11.21 21.23
C ASP A 124 18.28 -10.69 20.10
N SER A 125 17.36 -11.51 19.63
CA SER A 125 16.40 -11.17 18.57
C SER A 125 15.17 -10.41 19.06
N SER A 126 15.01 -10.18 20.37
CA SER A 126 13.77 -9.62 20.95
C SER A 126 13.43 -8.22 20.44
N ALA A 127 14.43 -7.36 20.25
CA ALA A 127 14.27 -6.00 19.76
C ALA A 127 13.93 -5.98 18.27
N ILE A 128 14.62 -6.76 17.44
CA ILE A 128 14.40 -6.79 16.00
C ILE A 128 13.04 -7.41 15.67
N GLN A 129 12.57 -8.42 16.38
CA GLN A 129 11.25 -9.04 16.21
C GLN A 129 10.11 -8.08 16.51
N ARG A 130 10.28 -7.11 17.42
CA ARG A 130 9.29 -6.07 17.72
C ARG A 130 9.21 -4.98 16.65
N ILE A 131 10.28 -4.79 15.89
CA ILE A 131 10.40 -3.75 14.87
C ILE A 131 9.95 -4.25 13.50
N LEU A 132 10.27 -5.50 13.17
CA LEU A 132 9.92 -6.09 11.88
C LEU A 132 8.44 -6.51 11.85
N HIS A 133 7.75 -6.06 10.83
CA HIS A 133 6.40 -6.50 10.52
C HIS A 133 6.44 -7.65 9.51
N PRO A 134 5.63 -8.70 9.69
CA PRO A 134 5.51 -9.76 8.70
C PRO A 134 4.88 -9.23 7.41
N VAL A 135 5.13 -9.90 6.28
CA VAL A 135 4.61 -9.50 4.97
C VAL A 135 3.07 -9.53 4.94
N GLU A 136 2.45 -10.35 5.77
CA GLU A 136 1.00 -10.48 5.92
C GLU A 136 0.33 -9.19 6.38
N ASP A 137 1.03 -8.35 7.16
CA ASP A 137 0.54 -7.03 7.59
C ASP A 137 0.46 -6.04 6.42
N MET A 138 1.36 -6.18 5.43
CA MET A 138 1.34 -5.35 4.22
C MET A 138 0.18 -5.70 3.27
N LEU A 139 -0.35 -6.90 3.39
CA LEU A 139 -1.34 -7.49 2.49
C LEU A 139 -2.72 -7.62 3.15
N GLY A 140 -2.98 -6.84 4.20
CA GLY A 140 -4.24 -6.88 4.98
C GLY A 140 -5.50 -6.59 4.15
N GLY A 141 -5.37 -5.76 3.11
CA GLY A 141 -6.48 -5.43 2.18
C GLY A 141 -6.70 -6.43 1.04
N VAL A 142 -5.87 -7.47 0.90
CA VAL A 142 -6.00 -8.47 -0.16
C VAL A 142 -6.87 -9.64 0.32
N PRO A 143 -7.90 -10.06 -0.44
CA PRO A 143 -8.71 -11.23 -0.10
C PRO A 143 -7.86 -12.48 0.08
N ARG A 144 -8.10 -13.25 1.16
CA ARG A 144 -7.30 -14.41 1.52
C ARG A 144 -8.01 -15.72 1.16
N ILE A 145 -7.28 -16.62 0.51
CA ILE A 145 -7.71 -18.01 0.28
C ILE A 145 -6.87 -18.90 1.17
N VAL A 146 -7.52 -19.67 2.04
CA VAL A 146 -6.82 -20.64 2.90
C VAL A 146 -6.60 -21.94 2.14
N ILE A 147 -5.37 -22.44 2.19
CA ILE A 147 -4.93 -23.62 1.45
C ILE A 147 -4.33 -24.70 2.36
N LYS A 148 -4.31 -25.94 1.88
CA LYS A 148 -3.69 -27.08 2.58
C LYS A 148 -2.16 -27.03 2.45
N ASP A 149 -1.46 -27.65 3.40
CA ASP A 149 0.00 -27.70 3.44
C ASP A 149 0.64 -28.27 2.16
N GLY A 150 0.03 -29.33 1.58
CA GLY A 150 0.49 -29.90 0.32
C GLY A 150 0.36 -28.94 -0.87
N ALA A 151 -0.66 -28.07 -0.87
CA ALA A 151 -0.79 -27.01 -1.87
C ALA A 151 0.24 -25.89 -1.64
N ALA A 152 0.51 -25.53 -0.37
CA ALA A 152 1.56 -24.57 -0.03
C ALA A 152 2.94 -25.05 -0.52
N ALA A 153 3.27 -26.33 -0.31
CA ALA A 153 4.48 -26.93 -0.81
C ALA A 153 4.58 -26.87 -2.35
N ALA A 154 3.48 -27.12 -3.09
CA ALA A 154 3.49 -27.03 -4.55
C ALA A 154 3.64 -25.59 -5.04
N LEU A 155 2.92 -24.65 -4.42
CA LEU A 155 2.93 -23.23 -4.76
C LEU A 155 4.29 -22.58 -4.50
N SER A 156 5.01 -22.99 -3.43
CA SER A 156 6.36 -22.48 -3.16
C SER A 156 7.36 -22.81 -4.28
N HIS A 157 7.06 -23.82 -5.10
CA HIS A 157 7.79 -24.16 -6.32
C HIS A 157 7.16 -23.60 -7.61
N GLY A 158 6.18 -22.67 -7.50
CA GLY A 158 5.55 -22.00 -8.63
C GLY A 158 4.41 -22.77 -9.31
N ALA A 159 3.95 -23.89 -8.74
CA ALA A 159 2.79 -24.61 -9.28
C ALA A 159 1.49 -23.81 -9.09
N PRO A 160 0.47 -23.98 -9.98
CA PRO A 160 -0.83 -23.35 -9.78
C PRO A 160 -1.59 -23.97 -8.59
N LEU A 161 -2.52 -23.18 -8.01
CA LEU A 161 -3.44 -23.69 -7.01
C LEU A 161 -4.53 -24.52 -7.68
N LEU A 162 -4.61 -25.78 -7.29
CA LEU A 162 -5.67 -26.69 -7.72
C LEU A 162 -6.79 -26.79 -6.69
N ARG A 163 -8.03 -27.11 -7.14
CA ARG A 163 -9.22 -27.19 -6.27
C ARG A 163 -9.03 -28.06 -5.01
N PRO A 164 -8.43 -29.27 -5.07
CA PRO A 164 -8.23 -30.09 -3.87
C PRO A 164 -7.36 -29.45 -2.78
N GLY A 165 -6.57 -28.44 -3.16
CA GLY A 165 -5.71 -27.66 -2.25
C GLY A 165 -6.43 -26.54 -1.50
N VAL A 166 -7.64 -26.15 -1.92
CA VAL A 166 -8.41 -25.05 -1.29
C VAL A 166 -9.12 -25.56 -0.03
N VAL A 167 -8.98 -24.83 1.07
CA VAL A 167 -9.72 -25.07 2.33
C VAL A 167 -10.89 -24.10 2.43
N SER A 168 -10.65 -22.80 2.28
CA SER A 168 -11.71 -21.78 2.27
C SER A 168 -11.39 -20.65 1.29
N ILE A 169 -12.44 -20.05 0.76
CA ILE A 169 -12.36 -18.95 -0.21
C ILE A 169 -13.43 -17.91 0.11
N PRO A 170 -13.13 -16.60 0.02
CA PRO A 170 -14.14 -15.56 0.15
C PRO A 170 -15.16 -15.61 -0.99
N GLU A 171 -16.39 -15.19 -0.69
CA GLU A 171 -17.44 -15.03 -1.69
C GLU A 171 -17.17 -13.78 -2.57
N ASP A 172 -17.88 -13.69 -3.71
CA ASP A 172 -17.94 -12.55 -4.62
C ASP A 172 -16.62 -12.11 -5.29
N LEU A 173 -15.67 -13.02 -5.45
CA LEU A 173 -14.46 -12.79 -6.24
C LEU A 173 -14.65 -13.28 -7.68
N GLY A 174 -14.39 -12.40 -8.66
CA GLY A 174 -14.44 -12.73 -10.08
C GLY A 174 -13.12 -13.32 -10.60
N VAL A 175 -13.15 -13.82 -11.83
CA VAL A 175 -11.92 -14.16 -12.58
C VAL A 175 -11.05 -12.91 -12.71
N GLY A 176 -9.73 -13.06 -12.55
CA GLY A 176 -8.79 -11.96 -12.58
C GLY A 176 -8.61 -11.23 -11.24
N SER A 177 -9.38 -11.58 -10.19
CA SER A 177 -9.18 -11.02 -8.84
C SER A 177 -7.81 -11.44 -8.29
N GLU A 178 -7.08 -10.47 -7.73
CA GLU A 178 -5.87 -10.74 -6.95
C GLU A 178 -6.23 -11.25 -5.57
N VAL A 179 -5.56 -12.31 -5.14
CA VAL A 179 -5.78 -12.98 -3.85
C VAL A 179 -4.45 -13.33 -3.19
N LEU A 180 -4.45 -13.36 -1.87
CA LEU A 180 -3.36 -13.88 -1.06
C LEU A 180 -3.66 -15.33 -0.68
N LEU A 181 -2.80 -16.26 -1.09
CA LEU A 181 -2.87 -17.65 -0.69
C LEU A 181 -2.15 -17.79 0.65
N VAL A 182 -2.85 -18.30 1.67
CA VAL A 182 -2.32 -18.47 3.02
C VAL A 182 -2.50 -19.90 3.52
N THR A 183 -1.59 -20.37 4.36
CA THR A 183 -1.75 -21.65 5.06
C THR A 183 -2.87 -21.56 6.10
N ILE A 184 -3.28 -22.70 6.68
CA ILE A 184 -4.23 -22.77 7.81
C ILE A 184 -3.71 -21.97 9.03
N LYS A 185 -2.38 -21.80 9.15
CA LYS A 185 -1.75 -21.00 10.20
C LYS A 185 -1.73 -19.49 9.89
N GLY A 186 -2.19 -19.08 8.70
CA GLY A 186 -2.19 -17.70 8.25
C GLY A 186 -0.89 -17.21 7.60
N GLU A 187 0.08 -18.09 7.37
CA GLU A 187 1.36 -17.75 6.72
C GLU A 187 1.15 -17.49 5.22
N ALA A 188 1.69 -16.39 4.71
CA ALA A 188 1.60 -16.02 3.31
C ALA A 188 2.42 -16.98 2.42
N VAL A 189 1.77 -17.56 1.42
CA VAL A 189 2.41 -18.48 0.47
C VAL A 189 2.70 -17.80 -0.86
N ALA A 190 1.68 -17.18 -1.46
CA ALA A 190 1.82 -16.49 -2.74
C ALA A 190 0.71 -15.46 -2.96
N LEU A 191 1.02 -14.40 -3.70
CA LEU A 191 0.03 -13.58 -4.39
C LEU A 191 -0.35 -14.29 -5.69
N ALA A 192 -1.63 -14.39 -5.97
CA ALA A 192 -2.14 -15.13 -7.13
C ALA A 192 -3.33 -14.42 -7.78
N THR A 193 -3.60 -14.77 -9.02
CA THR A 193 -4.78 -14.34 -9.77
C THR A 193 -5.75 -15.50 -9.92
N LEU A 194 -7.02 -15.28 -9.57
CA LEU A 194 -8.09 -16.25 -9.77
C LEU A 194 -8.34 -16.50 -11.26
N VAL A 195 -8.42 -17.77 -11.63
CA VAL A 195 -8.79 -18.22 -12.99
C VAL A 195 -10.23 -18.75 -13.07
N GLN A 196 -10.87 -18.91 -11.91
CA GLN A 196 -12.29 -19.27 -11.78
C GLN A 196 -12.99 -18.30 -10.81
N PRO A 197 -14.28 -18.01 -10.99
CA PRO A 197 -15.05 -17.23 -10.01
C PRO A 197 -15.15 -17.97 -8.68
N SER A 198 -15.05 -17.26 -7.54
CA SER A 198 -15.10 -17.90 -6.22
C SER A 198 -16.37 -18.72 -5.98
N LYS A 199 -17.51 -18.30 -6.54
CA LYS A 199 -18.80 -18.99 -6.43
C LYS A 199 -18.82 -20.40 -7.04
N VAL A 200 -18.01 -20.65 -8.06
CA VAL A 200 -17.95 -21.94 -8.78
C VAL A 200 -16.98 -22.92 -8.10
N ILE A 201 -15.95 -22.39 -7.43
CA ILE A 201 -14.86 -23.20 -6.87
C ILE A 201 -15.33 -24.23 -5.84
N PRO A 202 -16.31 -23.98 -4.94
CA PRO A 202 -16.79 -24.99 -4.01
C PRO A 202 -17.34 -26.26 -4.67
N ASP A 203 -18.02 -26.10 -5.82
CA ASP A 203 -18.67 -27.19 -6.56
C ASP A 203 -17.70 -27.97 -7.47
N MET A 204 -16.49 -27.48 -7.65
CA MET A 204 -15.46 -28.15 -8.45
C MET A 204 -14.88 -29.35 -7.68
N THR A 205 -14.64 -30.45 -8.37
CA THR A 205 -13.90 -31.61 -7.82
C THR A 205 -12.40 -31.52 -8.10
N GLN A 206 -12.01 -30.94 -9.23
CA GLN A 206 -10.62 -30.75 -9.68
C GLN A 206 -10.52 -29.58 -10.65
N GLY A 207 -9.29 -29.18 -10.98
CA GLY A 207 -9.01 -28.08 -11.89
C GLY A 207 -8.26 -26.93 -11.22
N GLU A 208 -7.81 -26.02 -12.06
CA GLU A 208 -7.02 -24.85 -11.66
C GLU A 208 -7.92 -23.74 -11.08
N VAL A 209 -7.55 -23.22 -9.93
CA VAL A 209 -8.28 -22.17 -9.19
C VAL A 209 -7.58 -20.82 -9.29
N ALA A 210 -6.26 -20.82 -9.12
CA ALA A 210 -5.47 -19.58 -9.16
C ALA A 210 -4.05 -19.85 -9.67
N LYS A 211 -3.47 -18.83 -10.33
CA LYS A 211 -2.08 -18.81 -10.79
C LYS A 211 -1.24 -17.88 -9.94
N PRO A 212 -0.10 -18.33 -9.36
CA PRO A 212 0.77 -17.46 -8.59
C PRO A 212 1.42 -16.43 -9.50
N ASN A 213 1.38 -15.15 -9.06
CA ASN A 213 2.08 -14.04 -9.68
C ASN A 213 3.42 -13.78 -8.97
N CYS A 214 3.43 -13.98 -7.65
CA CYS A 214 4.59 -13.78 -6.81
C CYS A 214 4.56 -14.79 -5.67
N VAL A 215 5.57 -15.66 -5.60
CA VAL A 215 5.75 -16.59 -4.49
C VAL A 215 6.47 -15.88 -3.35
N LEU A 216 5.89 -15.92 -2.16
CA LEU A 216 6.41 -15.29 -0.93
C LEU A 216 7.09 -16.30 -0.01
N MET A 217 6.52 -17.51 0.06
CA MET A 217 7.03 -18.57 0.92
C MET A 217 8.30 -19.20 0.32
N LYS A 218 9.29 -19.41 1.18
CA LYS A 218 10.52 -20.11 0.78
C LYS A 218 10.22 -21.56 0.39
N GLU A 219 10.89 -22.04 -0.65
CA GLU A 219 10.84 -23.43 -1.06
C GLU A 219 11.16 -24.38 0.10
N ASP A 220 10.53 -25.56 0.09
CA ASP A 220 10.70 -26.62 1.09
C ASP A 220 10.38 -26.22 2.56
N THR A 221 9.64 -25.10 2.77
CA THR A 221 9.08 -24.75 4.09
C THR A 221 8.07 -25.78 4.56
N TYR A 222 7.28 -26.33 3.62
CA TYR A 222 6.36 -27.43 3.86
C TYR A 222 6.83 -28.69 3.13
N PRO A 223 6.67 -29.90 3.72
CA PRO A 223 7.11 -31.15 3.10
C PRO A 223 6.30 -31.43 1.81
N ARG A 224 6.97 -31.92 0.81
CA ARG A 224 6.32 -32.34 -0.45
C ARG A 224 5.47 -33.58 -0.19
N SER A 225 4.19 -33.50 -0.50
CA SER A 225 3.25 -34.62 -0.37
C SER A 225 3.28 -35.59 -1.57
N TRP A 226 4.04 -35.26 -2.63
CA TRP A 226 4.22 -36.11 -3.82
C TRP A 226 5.64 -36.65 -3.91
N LYS A 227 5.75 -37.90 -4.25
CA LYS A 227 7.05 -38.53 -4.63
C LYS A 227 7.43 -37.99 -6.00
N LYS A 228 8.69 -37.59 -6.22
CA LYS A 228 9.23 -37.47 -7.58
C LYS A 228 9.17 -38.87 -8.20
N ALA A 229 8.48 -38.97 -9.35
CA ALA A 229 8.58 -40.16 -10.21
C ALA A 229 9.98 -40.26 -10.82
#